data_deecc6b8e076bb901b214d8436c8cd35
#
_entry.id   deecc6b8e076bb901b214d8436c8cd35
#
_cell.length_a   1.000
_cell.length_b   1.000
_cell.length_c   1.000
_cell.angle_alpha   90.00
_cell.angle_beta   90.00
_cell.angle_gamma   90.00
#
_symmetry.space_group_name_H-M   'P 1'
#
loop_
_entity.id
_entity.type
_entity.pdbx_description
1 polymer ?
#
loop_
_entity_poly.entity_id
_entity_poly.type
_entity_poly.pdbx_seq_one_letter_code
_entity_poly.pdbx_strand_id
1 'polypeptide(L)'
;MKGNLKIREIAQRTGYSISTVSRVLSGQSNTSEQAKTDILNCARQCGVLADLANGRLLLNGLTIFAPPRAFDIRSDIFYHKVVQSIIDALKPHDVRVRYCGLEENDSDAALFLDKMRDPATEAALLIGIDDPYIHALAADSGKPCILINCIDRKMRLPGVAPAHRLIGEFSAHYLFEQGHHNVLTLLCLRRYTMELRLDGIRDAYQHHNLPFSPEDNLLTLDNFSTTDAEQTMAAFLARCPQDKRPTAILAGGDFIAVGVVNALTKAGLRVPQDVSVMSMDGFNLSAIHDVPLTSVHVPREALGEEAIRLLQYRLIRPEAPVGNLLLNGTLVVHQSVRRLRASKSVVPVQDESLYD
;
A
#
# COMPACT_ATOMS: atom_id res chain seq x y z
N MET A 1 17.92 38.21 -1.10
CA MET A 1 17.82 39.10 0.08
C MET A 1 16.79 38.65 1.12
N LYS A 2 15.62 38.09 0.77
CA LYS A 2 14.60 37.62 1.74
C LYS A 2 15.10 36.47 2.65
N GLY A 3 15.93 35.55 2.17
CA GLY A 3 16.44 34.43 2.96
C GLY A 3 17.36 34.82 4.12
N ASN A 4 18.23 35.81 3.93
CA ASN A 4 19.14 36.29 4.98
C ASN A 4 18.44 36.99 6.15
N LEU A 5 17.31 37.65 5.91
CA LEU A 5 16.49 38.25 6.98
C LEU A 5 15.86 37.16 7.85
N LYS A 6 15.38 36.09 7.23
CA LYS A 6 14.75 34.96 7.93
C LYS A 6 15.75 34.18 8.79
N ILE A 7 16.97 33.95 8.31
CA ILE A 7 18.04 33.31 9.08
C ILE A 7 18.43 34.14 10.31
N ARG A 8 18.49 35.47 10.18
CA ARG A 8 18.75 36.37 11.30
C ARG A 8 17.65 36.34 12.36
N GLU A 9 16.39 36.28 11.93
CA GLU A 9 15.24 36.18 12.85
C GLU A 9 15.29 34.88 13.67
N ILE A 10 15.56 33.73 13.01
CA ILE A 10 15.71 32.44 13.67
C ILE A 10 16.89 32.50 14.67
N ALA A 11 18.02 33.05 14.27
CA ALA A 11 19.20 33.22 15.14
C ALA A 11 18.87 34.04 16.39
N GLN A 12 18.11 35.14 16.25
CA GLN A 12 17.67 35.97 17.33
C GLN A 12 16.71 35.26 18.30
N ARG A 13 15.74 34.47 17.76
CA ARG A 13 14.76 33.72 18.55
C ARG A 13 15.36 32.54 19.30
N THR A 14 16.33 31.86 18.67
CA THR A 14 16.93 30.64 19.24
C THR A 14 18.19 30.90 20.07
N GLY A 15 18.80 32.10 19.98
CA GLY A 15 20.05 32.45 20.66
C GLY A 15 21.31 31.87 19.99
N TYR A 16 21.16 31.17 18.86
CA TYR A 16 22.32 30.64 18.12
C TYR A 16 22.89 31.63 17.10
N SER A 17 24.14 31.43 16.73
CA SER A 17 24.80 32.30 15.74
C SER A 17 24.14 32.14 14.37
N ILE A 18 24.18 33.20 13.53
CA ILE A 18 23.70 33.16 12.12
C ILE A 18 24.38 32.02 11.34
N SER A 19 25.67 31.78 11.59
CA SER A 19 26.44 30.73 10.94
C SER A 19 25.98 29.32 11.38
N THR A 20 25.59 29.16 12.64
CA THR A 20 25.01 27.91 13.17
C THR A 20 23.65 27.65 12.55
N VAL A 21 22.77 28.64 12.51
CA VAL A 21 21.45 28.54 11.88
C VAL A 21 21.59 28.23 10.40
N SER A 22 22.46 28.93 9.68
CA SER A 22 22.71 28.67 8.26
C SER A 22 23.21 27.25 8.01
N ARG A 23 24.13 26.73 8.83
CA ARG A 23 24.64 25.35 8.72
C ARG A 23 23.55 24.30 8.98
N VAL A 24 22.74 24.48 10.01
CA VAL A 24 21.62 23.58 10.28
C VAL A 24 20.63 23.57 9.13
N LEU A 25 20.21 24.72 8.64
CA LEU A 25 19.26 24.85 7.54
C LEU A 25 19.82 24.39 6.19
N SER A 26 21.15 24.40 6.00
CA SER A 26 21.84 23.80 4.85
C SER A 26 22.17 22.32 5.06
N GLY A 27 21.86 21.74 6.23
CA GLY A 27 22.09 20.34 6.59
C GLY A 27 23.56 19.96 6.73
N GLN A 28 24.42 20.91 7.12
CA GLN A 28 25.82 20.63 7.45
C GLN A 28 25.93 20.18 8.91
N SER A 29 26.50 19.03 9.16
CA SER A 29 26.29 18.21 10.36
C SER A 29 27.19 18.46 11.58
N ASN A 30 27.90 19.59 11.70
CA ASN A 30 28.76 19.86 12.85
C ASN A 30 28.09 20.70 13.97
N THR A 31 26.81 20.50 14.22
CA THR A 31 26.04 21.16 15.28
C THR A 31 25.47 20.17 16.26
N SER A 32 25.33 20.54 17.54
CA SER A 32 24.72 19.66 18.54
C SER A 32 23.25 19.33 18.17
N GLU A 33 22.78 18.17 18.54
CA GLU A 33 21.39 17.74 18.28
C GLU A 33 20.38 18.73 18.87
N GLN A 34 20.68 19.28 20.06
CA GLN A 34 19.82 20.29 20.69
C GLN A 34 19.71 21.55 19.82
N ALA A 35 20.82 22.07 19.33
CA ALA A 35 20.83 23.24 18.45
C ALA A 35 20.08 22.98 17.13
N LYS A 36 20.21 21.79 16.54
CA LYS A 36 19.45 21.40 15.36
C LYS A 36 17.95 21.42 15.66
N THR A 37 17.53 20.77 16.73
CA THR A 37 16.12 20.68 17.14
C THR A 37 15.51 22.05 17.36
N ASP A 38 16.19 22.92 18.15
CA ASP A 38 15.70 24.26 18.47
C ASP A 38 15.56 25.14 17.23
N ILE A 39 16.58 25.11 16.34
CA ILE A 39 16.59 25.88 15.09
C ILE A 39 15.50 25.41 14.15
N LEU A 40 15.33 24.09 13.95
CA LEU A 40 14.30 23.54 13.07
C LEU A 40 12.89 23.79 13.59
N ASN A 41 12.68 23.69 14.92
CA ASN A 41 11.39 24.01 15.53
C ASN A 41 11.05 25.50 15.37
N CYS A 42 11.99 26.38 15.60
CA CYS A 42 11.82 27.81 15.38
C CYS A 42 11.52 28.12 13.90
N ALA A 43 12.24 27.50 12.97
CA ALA A 43 12.01 27.67 11.55
C ALA A 43 10.64 27.18 11.09
N ARG A 44 10.11 26.07 11.68
CA ARG A 44 8.74 25.59 11.47
C ARG A 44 7.72 26.63 11.96
N GLN A 45 7.87 27.09 13.19
CA GLN A 45 6.97 28.08 13.80
C GLN A 45 6.95 29.41 13.02
N CYS A 46 8.07 29.78 12.43
CA CYS A 46 8.18 30.97 11.59
C CYS A 46 7.65 30.77 10.16
N GLY A 47 7.25 29.55 9.77
CA GLY A 47 6.76 29.25 8.42
C GLY A 47 7.80 29.43 7.30
N VAL A 48 9.10 29.40 7.64
CA VAL A 48 10.18 29.74 6.70
C VAL A 48 10.89 28.51 6.11
N LEU A 49 10.52 27.30 6.52
CA LEU A 49 11.15 26.06 6.07
C LEU A 49 11.05 25.86 4.55
N ALA A 50 9.90 26.22 3.94
CA ALA A 50 9.68 26.07 2.52
C ALA A 50 10.75 26.78 1.67
N ASP A 51 11.18 27.96 2.13
CA ASP A 51 12.15 28.81 1.43
C ASP A 51 13.62 28.42 1.72
N LEU A 52 13.85 27.67 2.80
CA LEU A 52 15.19 27.38 3.31
C LEU A 52 15.60 25.92 3.17
N ALA A 53 14.64 24.99 2.98
CA ALA A 53 14.88 23.56 3.01
C ALA A 53 15.67 22.99 1.81
N ASN A 54 15.81 23.74 0.69
CA ASN A 54 16.52 23.30 -0.51
C ASN A 54 16.31 21.81 -0.87
N GLY A 55 15.07 21.32 -0.73
CA GLY A 55 14.73 19.92 -0.99
C GLY A 55 15.10 18.92 0.11
N ARG A 56 15.67 19.35 1.24
CA ARG A 56 16.05 18.45 2.34
C ARG A 56 14.92 18.22 3.32
N LEU A 57 14.88 17.00 3.87
CA LEU A 57 13.97 16.65 4.97
C LEU A 57 14.55 17.19 6.28
N LEU A 58 13.95 18.25 6.80
CA LEU A 58 14.45 18.96 7.98
C LEU A 58 13.90 18.33 9.28
N LEU A 59 14.36 17.14 9.60
CA LEU A 59 14.17 16.47 10.87
C LEU A 59 15.39 15.60 11.20
N ASN A 60 15.61 15.30 12.49
CA ASN A 60 16.75 14.49 12.92
C ASN A 60 16.38 13.04 13.18
N GLY A 61 15.12 12.80 13.60
CA GLY A 61 14.67 11.47 14.01
C GLY A 61 13.32 11.09 13.44
N LEU A 62 13.28 9.92 12.83
CA LEU A 62 12.09 9.30 12.24
C LEU A 62 11.89 7.91 12.84
N THR A 63 10.68 7.61 13.30
CA THR A 63 10.34 6.26 13.75
C THR A 63 9.41 5.59 12.74
N ILE A 64 9.78 4.38 12.32
CA ILE A 64 8.99 3.51 11.45
C ILE A 64 8.30 2.47 12.32
N PHE A 65 6.97 2.52 12.34
CA PHE A 65 6.11 1.51 12.95
C PHE A 65 5.59 0.58 11.85
N ALA A 66 5.79 -0.72 12.02
CA ALA A 66 5.34 -1.72 11.05
C ALA A 66 5.16 -3.08 11.75
N PRO A 67 4.40 -4.02 11.16
CA PRO A 67 4.39 -5.39 11.65
C PRO A 67 5.81 -5.96 11.70
N PRO A 68 6.19 -6.73 12.73
CA PRO A 68 7.57 -7.25 12.89
C PRO A 68 8.11 -7.95 11.64
N ARG A 69 7.23 -8.65 10.89
CA ARG A 69 7.59 -9.33 9.64
C ARG A 69 8.08 -8.37 8.54
N ALA A 70 7.69 -7.10 8.57
CA ALA A 70 8.11 -6.09 7.57
C ALA A 70 9.62 -5.81 7.58
N PHE A 71 10.29 -6.13 8.69
CA PHE A 71 11.73 -5.92 8.85
C PHE A 71 12.58 -7.13 8.42
N ASP A 72 11.95 -8.22 8.00
CA ASP A 72 12.61 -9.43 7.49
C ASP A 72 12.11 -9.82 6.10
N ILE A 73 13.00 -9.80 5.11
CA ILE A 73 12.69 -10.14 3.71
C ILE A 73 12.12 -11.55 3.54
N ARG A 74 12.47 -12.48 4.44
CA ARG A 74 11.98 -13.87 4.39
C ARG A 74 10.54 -13.98 4.87
N SER A 75 10.12 -13.05 5.73
CA SER A 75 8.82 -13.06 6.37
C SER A 75 7.78 -12.29 5.58
N ASP A 76 8.17 -11.14 4.96
CA ASP A 76 7.26 -10.31 4.17
C ASP A 76 8.02 -9.48 3.13
N ILE A 77 8.07 -9.98 1.91
CA ILE A 77 8.75 -9.31 0.81
C ILE A 77 8.09 -7.98 0.42
N PHE A 78 6.74 -7.84 0.59
CA PHE A 78 6.04 -6.60 0.25
C PHE A 78 6.49 -5.45 1.16
N TYR A 79 6.32 -5.60 2.46
CA TYR A 79 6.67 -4.55 3.40
C TYR A 79 8.16 -4.34 3.52
N HIS A 80 8.96 -5.40 3.39
CA HIS A 80 10.43 -5.25 3.36
C HIS A 80 10.86 -4.32 2.22
N LYS A 81 10.29 -4.45 1.03
CA LYS A 81 10.58 -3.57 -0.12
C LYS A 81 10.13 -2.13 0.13
N VAL A 82 8.99 -1.92 0.77
CA VAL A 82 8.52 -0.59 1.18
C VAL A 82 9.49 0.04 2.19
N VAL A 83 9.90 -0.69 3.22
CA VAL A 83 10.89 -0.22 4.20
C VAL A 83 12.22 0.13 3.52
N GLN A 84 12.69 -0.73 2.60
CA GLN A 84 13.93 -0.49 1.87
C GLN A 84 13.84 0.79 1.02
N SER A 85 12.71 1.02 0.32
CA SER A 85 12.53 2.24 -0.48
C SER A 85 12.49 3.52 0.37
N ILE A 86 11.93 3.45 1.58
CA ILE A 86 12.00 4.55 2.56
C ILE A 86 13.45 4.86 2.92
N ILE A 87 14.23 3.82 3.25
CA ILE A 87 15.65 3.99 3.61
C ILE A 87 16.43 4.59 2.44
N ASP A 88 16.18 4.12 1.22
CA ASP A 88 16.85 4.65 0.02
C ASP A 88 16.47 6.12 -0.22
N ALA A 89 15.20 6.49 -0.06
CA ALA A 89 14.73 7.86 -0.16
C ALA A 89 15.32 8.79 0.93
N LEU A 90 15.67 8.22 2.09
CA LEU A 90 16.29 8.97 3.20
C LEU A 90 17.80 9.15 3.06
N LYS A 91 18.50 8.39 2.21
CA LYS A 91 19.96 8.48 2.04
C LYS A 91 20.51 9.90 1.82
N PRO A 92 19.84 10.79 1.05
CA PRO A 92 20.31 12.18 0.88
C PRO A 92 20.11 13.05 2.12
N HIS A 93 19.42 12.55 3.15
CA HIS A 93 19.03 13.30 4.34
C HIS A 93 19.75 12.75 5.57
N ASP A 94 20.19 13.65 6.45
CA ASP A 94 20.83 13.28 7.73
C ASP A 94 19.75 13.00 8.77
N VAL A 95 19.05 11.84 8.66
CA VAL A 95 17.94 11.43 9.51
C VAL A 95 18.27 10.11 10.19
N ARG A 96 18.13 10.06 11.51
CA ARG A 96 18.23 8.80 12.26
C ARG A 96 16.90 8.05 12.20
N VAL A 97 16.94 6.85 11.63
CA VAL A 97 15.76 5.99 11.53
C VAL A 97 15.75 5.00 12.69
N ARG A 98 14.59 4.86 13.33
CA ARG A 98 14.29 3.87 14.34
C ARG A 98 13.16 2.98 13.88
N TYR A 99 13.15 1.75 14.35
CA TYR A 99 12.15 0.75 14.02
C TYR A 99 11.41 0.30 15.26
N CYS A 100 10.10 0.18 15.15
CA CYS A 100 9.25 -0.34 16.21
C CYS A 100 8.25 -1.34 15.61
N GLY A 101 8.28 -2.58 16.07
CA GLY A 101 7.31 -3.59 15.70
C GLY A 101 5.97 -3.32 16.38
N LEU A 102 4.89 -3.22 15.60
CA LEU A 102 3.50 -3.19 16.06
C LEU A 102 2.69 -4.13 15.19
N GLU A 103 1.71 -4.81 15.76
CA GLU A 103 0.79 -5.64 15.00
C GLU A 103 -0.15 -4.78 14.12
N GLU A 104 -0.71 -5.38 13.08
CA GLU A 104 -1.60 -4.67 12.13
C GLU A 104 -2.88 -4.17 12.79
N ASN A 105 -3.45 -4.98 13.70
CA ASN A 105 -4.64 -4.71 14.49
C ASN A 105 -4.33 -5.07 15.94
N ASP A 106 -5.10 -4.55 16.88
CA ASP A 106 -4.89 -4.75 18.32
C ASP A 106 -3.44 -4.41 18.75
N SER A 107 -2.94 -3.32 18.21
CA SER A 107 -1.56 -2.87 18.43
C SER A 107 -1.31 -2.49 19.89
N ASP A 108 -0.08 -2.67 20.36
CA ASP A 108 0.34 -2.21 21.68
C ASP A 108 0.39 -0.67 21.73
N ALA A 109 -0.70 -0.07 22.21
CA ALA A 109 -0.85 1.37 22.32
C ALA A 109 0.12 1.99 23.34
N ALA A 110 0.50 1.25 24.39
CA ALA A 110 1.45 1.74 25.38
C ALA A 110 2.85 1.84 24.79
N LEU A 111 3.27 0.82 24.03
CA LEU A 111 4.53 0.83 23.29
C LEU A 111 4.54 1.96 22.23
N PHE A 112 3.43 2.12 21.48
CA PHE A 112 3.31 3.21 20.51
C PHE A 112 3.50 4.57 21.18
N LEU A 113 2.79 4.86 22.29
CA LEU A 113 2.88 6.12 23.02
C LEU A 113 4.28 6.34 23.63
N ASP A 114 4.91 5.30 24.16
CA ASP A 114 6.30 5.37 24.66
C ASP A 114 7.24 5.86 23.56
N LYS A 115 7.19 5.26 22.39
CA LYS A 115 8.04 5.64 21.24
C LYS A 115 7.69 7.03 20.70
N MET A 116 6.41 7.40 20.67
CA MET A 116 5.99 8.73 20.23
C MET A 116 6.35 9.85 21.22
N ARG A 117 6.45 9.55 22.52
CA ARG A 117 6.90 10.53 23.54
C ARG A 117 8.41 10.74 23.53
N ASP A 118 9.18 9.79 22.99
CA ASP A 118 10.63 9.95 22.88
C ASP A 118 10.94 11.23 22.08
N PRO A 119 11.75 12.17 22.63
CA PRO A 119 12.17 13.38 21.90
C PRO A 119 12.87 13.11 20.58
N ALA A 120 13.50 11.95 20.47
CA ALA A 120 14.18 11.54 19.24
C ALA A 120 13.23 11.01 18.15
N THR A 121 11.93 10.87 18.40
CA THR A 121 10.89 10.66 17.41
C THR A 121 10.27 12.01 17.06
N GLU A 122 10.76 12.64 15.99
CA GLU A 122 10.22 13.94 15.54
C GLU A 122 9.07 13.77 14.54
N ALA A 123 9.05 12.65 13.84
CA ALA A 123 7.99 12.23 12.93
C ALA A 123 7.83 10.70 12.93
N ALA A 124 6.73 10.20 12.39
CA ALA A 124 6.47 8.76 12.31
C ALA A 124 5.93 8.33 10.94
N LEU A 125 6.31 7.12 10.52
CA LEU A 125 5.68 6.40 9.42
C LEU A 125 5.01 5.16 10.00
N LEU A 126 3.73 4.95 9.66
CA LEU A 126 2.95 3.78 10.07
C LEU A 126 2.69 2.92 8.83
N ILE A 127 3.34 1.77 8.75
CA ILE A 127 3.30 0.88 7.59
C ILE A 127 2.36 -0.29 7.89
N GLY A 128 1.24 -0.37 7.18
CA GLY A 128 0.32 -1.50 7.29
C GLY A 128 -0.35 -1.66 8.65
N ILE A 129 -0.35 -0.65 9.49
CA ILE A 129 -1.05 -0.63 10.78
C ILE A 129 -2.49 -0.17 10.52
N ASP A 130 -3.44 -1.09 10.57
CA ASP A 130 -4.87 -0.82 10.31
C ASP A 130 -5.69 -0.61 11.60
N ASP A 131 -5.04 -0.29 12.70
CA ASP A 131 -5.64 -0.07 14.02
C ASP A 131 -6.18 1.37 14.16
N PRO A 132 -7.52 1.56 14.21
CA PRO A 132 -8.12 2.90 14.34
C PRO A 132 -7.75 3.64 15.63
N TYR A 133 -7.41 2.87 16.69
CA TYR A 133 -6.99 3.48 17.95
C TYR A 133 -5.57 4.06 17.84
N ILE A 134 -4.66 3.33 17.22
CA ILE A 134 -3.30 3.84 16.92
C ILE A 134 -3.38 5.05 15.98
N HIS A 135 -4.25 5.02 14.95
CA HIS A 135 -4.45 6.18 14.08
C HIS A 135 -4.92 7.42 14.88
N ALA A 136 -5.83 7.23 15.85
CA ALA A 136 -6.28 8.32 16.70
C ALA A 136 -5.13 8.89 17.56
N LEU A 137 -4.33 8.03 18.21
CA LEU A 137 -3.17 8.42 19.00
C LEU A 137 -2.11 9.14 18.15
N ALA A 138 -1.86 8.66 16.92
CA ALA A 138 -0.94 9.30 15.99
C ALA A 138 -1.40 10.70 15.60
N ALA A 139 -2.71 10.87 15.30
CA ALA A 139 -3.29 12.17 14.96
C ALA A 139 -3.25 13.16 16.13
N ASP A 140 -3.39 12.66 17.37
CA ASP A 140 -3.36 13.48 18.59
C ASP A 140 -1.94 13.73 19.12
N SER A 141 -0.92 13.10 18.54
CA SER A 141 0.47 13.19 19.01
C SER A 141 1.13 14.56 18.83
N GLY A 142 0.57 15.41 17.97
CA GLY A 142 1.17 16.70 17.57
C GLY A 142 2.41 16.55 16.69
N LYS A 143 2.80 15.33 16.31
CA LYS A 143 3.96 15.03 15.44
C LYS A 143 3.48 14.65 14.03
N PRO A 144 4.22 15.00 12.97
CA PRO A 144 3.89 14.54 11.61
C PRO A 144 3.91 13.02 11.54
N CYS A 145 2.76 12.44 11.15
CA CYS A 145 2.59 11.00 10.94
C CYS A 145 2.09 10.76 9.52
N ILE A 146 2.70 9.81 8.81
CA ILE A 146 2.29 9.39 7.47
C ILE A 146 1.92 7.92 7.50
N LEU A 147 0.74 7.60 6.96
CA LEU A 147 0.28 6.23 6.79
C LEU A 147 0.80 5.66 5.47
N ILE A 148 1.21 4.39 5.48
CA ILE A 148 1.67 3.68 4.28
C ILE A 148 0.94 2.36 4.16
N ASN A 149 0.21 2.18 3.06
CA ASN A 149 -0.61 1.01 2.80
C ASN A 149 -1.65 0.72 3.92
N CYS A 150 -2.15 1.76 4.53
CA CYS A 150 -3.31 1.80 5.42
C CYS A 150 -3.97 3.18 5.30
N ILE A 151 -5.21 3.32 5.77
CA ILE A 151 -6.02 4.53 5.57
C ILE A 151 -6.71 4.89 6.89
N ASP A 152 -6.52 6.13 7.35
CA ASP A 152 -7.30 6.66 8.47
C ASP A 152 -8.74 6.96 8.04
N ARG A 153 -9.68 6.13 8.51
CA ARG A 153 -11.12 6.27 8.22
C ARG A 153 -11.74 7.51 8.86
N LYS A 154 -11.03 8.17 9.77
CA LYS A 154 -11.43 9.47 10.36
C LYS A 154 -10.84 10.67 9.60
N MET A 155 -10.07 10.44 8.52
CA MET A 155 -9.52 11.46 7.62
C MET A 155 -8.63 12.51 8.32
N ARG A 156 -7.94 12.14 9.39
CA ARG A 156 -7.05 13.05 10.14
C ARG A 156 -5.58 12.89 9.80
N LEU A 157 -5.19 11.72 9.27
CA LEU A 157 -3.81 11.40 8.90
C LEU A 157 -3.66 11.32 7.39
N PRO A 158 -2.61 11.92 6.83
CA PRO A 158 -2.26 11.75 5.43
C PRO A 158 -1.64 10.38 5.18
N GLY A 159 -1.80 9.86 3.97
CA GLY A 159 -1.25 8.54 3.65
C GLY A 159 -0.90 8.35 2.19
N VAL A 160 -0.12 7.31 1.93
CA VAL A 160 0.20 6.79 0.60
C VAL A 160 -0.19 5.32 0.55
N ALA A 161 -1.00 4.93 -0.41
CA ALA A 161 -1.43 3.55 -0.56
C ALA A 161 -1.59 3.18 -2.04
N PRO A 162 -1.56 1.89 -2.40
CA PRO A 162 -2.07 1.44 -3.69
C PRO A 162 -3.55 1.82 -3.83
N ALA A 163 -3.98 2.10 -5.05
CA ALA A 163 -5.39 2.35 -5.36
C ALA A 163 -6.20 1.04 -5.31
N HIS A 164 -6.32 0.46 -4.11
CA HIS A 164 -6.83 -0.90 -3.89
C HIS A 164 -8.18 -1.17 -4.57
N ARG A 165 -9.15 -0.24 -4.46
CA ARG A 165 -10.46 -0.41 -5.11
C ARG A 165 -10.32 -0.48 -6.62
N LEU A 166 -9.56 0.45 -7.23
CA LEU A 166 -9.31 0.44 -8.67
C LEU A 166 -8.52 -0.79 -9.13
N ILE A 167 -7.58 -1.29 -8.32
CA ILE A 167 -6.83 -2.52 -8.62
C ILE A 167 -7.78 -3.73 -8.64
N GLY A 168 -8.68 -3.84 -7.68
CA GLY A 168 -9.69 -4.91 -7.65
C GLY A 168 -10.64 -4.84 -8.85
N GLU A 169 -11.19 -3.66 -9.12
CA GLU A 169 -12.07 -3.39 -10.23
C GLU A 169 -11.40 -3.72 -11.58
N PHE A 170 -10.23 -3.19 -11.80
CA PHE A 170 -9.46 -3.38 -13.03
C PHE A 170 -9.08 -4.87 -13.27
N SER A 171 -8.70 -5.59 -12.22
CA SER A 171 -8.37 -7.01 -12.30
C SER A 171 -9.58 -7.87 -12.71
N ALA A 172 -10.75 -7.59 -12.14
CA ALA A 172 -11.98 -8.29 -12.49
C ALA A 172 -12.44 -7.93 -13.92
N HIS A 173 -12.39 -6.64 -14.29
CA HIS A 173 -12.68 -6.20 -15.67
C HIS A 173 -11.82 -6.93 -16.69
N TYR A 174 -10.50 -7.03 -16.45
CA TYR A 174 -9.61 -7.74 -17.36
C TYR A 174 -10.06 -9.20 -17.56
N LEU A 175 -10.41 -9.93 -16.49
CA LEU A 175 -10.90 -11.31 -16.62
C LEU A 175 -12.22 -11.39 -17.39
N PHE A 176 -13.15 -10.45 -17.20
CA PHE A 176 -14.40 -10.38 -17.93
C PHE A 176 -14.19 -10.10 -19.41
N GLU A 177 -13.25 -9.22 -19.78
CA GLU A 177 -12.85 -8.95 -21.15
C GLU A 177 -12.18 -10.17 -21.82
N GLN A 178 -11.54 -11.04 -21.04
CA GLN A 178 -11.06 -12.34 -21.52
C GLN A 178 -12.19 -13.39 -21.67
N GLY A 179 -13.44 -13.04 -21.34
CA GLY A 179 -14.61 -13.90 -21.47
C GLY A 179 -14.91 -14.75 -20.22
N HIS A 180 -14.22 -14.52 -19.10
CA HIS A 180 -14.45 -15.25 -17.85
C HIS A 180 -15.58 -14.58 -17.06
N HIS A 181 -16.77 -15.17 -17.03
CA HIS A 181 -17.91 -14.66 -16.26
C HIS A 181 -18.12 -15.44 -14.94
N ASN A 182 -17.61 -16.66 -14.84
CA ASN A 182 -17.58 -17.43 -13.60
C ASN A 182 -16.18 -17.33 -13.00
N VAL A 183 -15.98 -16.29 -12.15
CA VAL A 183 -14.71 -15.97 -11.49
C VAL A 183 -14.87 -16.19 -9.99
N LEU A 184 -13.94 -16.97 -9.43
CA LEU A 184 -13.80 -17.17 -7.98
C LEU A 184 -12.68 -16.26 -7.47
N THR A 185 -12.94 -15.48 -6.42
CA THR A 185 -11.95 -14.60 -5.78
C THR A 185 -11.48 -15.21 -4.47
N LEU A 186 -10.17 -15.22 -4.21
CA LEU A 186 -9.57 -15.60 -2.92
C LEU A 186 -8.94 -14.38 -2.27
N LEU A 187 -9.44 -13.95 -1.10
CA LEU A 187 -8.96 -12.77 -0.36
C LEU A 187 -8.78 -13.07 1.12
N CYS A 188 -7.73 -12.50 1.71
CA CYS A 188 -7.59 -12.38 3.16
C CYS A 188 -8.14 -11.01 3.59
N LEU A 189 -9.37 -10.98 4.13
CA LEU A 189 -10.08 -9.74 4.49
C LEU A 189 -9.70 -9.17 5.87
N ARG A 190 -8.53 -9.54 6.38
CA ARG A 190 -8.03 -9.09 7.68
C ARG A 190 -7.78 -7.58 7.75
N ARG A 191 -7.63 -6.92 6.60
CA ARG A 191 -7.27 -5.52 6.47
C ARG A 191 -8.28 -4.74 5.64
N TYR A 192 -8.53 -3.49 6.04
CA TYR A 192 -9.43 -2.60 5.29
C TYR A 192 -9.03 -2.41 3.82
N THR A 193 -7.73 -2.39 3.52
CA THR A 193 -7.23 -2.31 2.15
C THR A 193 -7.67 -3.50 1.28
N MET A 194 -7.88 -4.67 1.88
CA MET A 194 -8.40 -5.85 1.16
C MET A 194 -9.91 -5.80 0.99
N GLU A 195 -10.64 -5.22 1.93
CA GLU A 195 -12.06 -4.90 1.76
C GLU A 195 -12.26 -3.95 0.56
N LEU A 196 -11.40 -2.93 0.41
CA LEU A 196 -11.44 -2.04 -0.75
C LEU A 196 -11.18 -2.78 -2.07
N ARG A 197 -10.27 -3.78 -2.11
CA ARG A 197 -10.12 -4.63 -3.30
C ARG A 197 -11.39 -5.39 -3.63
N LEU A 198 -12.05 -5.96 -2.64
CA LEU A 198 -13.32 -6.67 -2.81
C LEU A 198 -14.41 -5.74 -3.32
N ASP A 199 -14.51 -4.52 -2.77
CA ASP A 199 -15.48 -3.53 -3.25
C ASP A 199 -15.26 -3.17 -4.72
N GLY A 200 -14.01 -3.00 -5.15
CA GLY A 200 -13.68 -2.78 -6.56
C GLY A 200 -14.07 -3.98 -7.44
N ILE A 201 -13.84 -5.20 -6.98
CA ILE A 201 -14.27 -6.41 -7.69
C ILE A 201 -15.79 -6.41 -7.86
N ARG A 202 -16.56 -6.08 -6.81
CA ARG A 202 -18.02 -5.96 -6.87
C ARG A 202 -18.47 -4.87 -7.85
N ASP A 203 -17.78 -3.73 -7.90
CA ASP A 203 -18.04 -2.67 -8.87
C ASP A 203 -17.90 -3.20 -10.31
N ALA A 204 -16.85 -3.98 -10.60
CA ALA A 204 -16.66 -4.59 -11.91
C ALA A 204 -17.80 -5.56 -12.28
N TYR A 205 -18.26 -6.40 -11.35
CA TYR A 205 -19.43 -7.27 -11.56
C TYR A 205 -20.67 -6.45 -11.90
N GLN A 206 -20.91 -5.36 -11.17
CA GLN A 206 -22.05 -4.48 -11.41
C GLN A 206 -21.96 -3.80 -12.79
N HIS A 207 -20.79 -3.29 -13.19
CA HIS A 207 -20.57 -2.64 -14.48
C HIS A 207 -20.80 -3.60 -15.67
N HIS A 208 -20.47 -4.88 -15.49
CA HIS A 208 -20.71 -5.91 -16.52
C HIS A 208 -22.10 -6.55 -16.43
N ASN A 209 -22.98 -6.09 -15.55
CA ASN A 209 -24.30 -6.69 -15.27
C ASN A 209 -24.20 -8.18 -14.92
N LEU A 210 -23.13 -8.58 -14.24
CA LEU A 210 -22.93 -9.94 -13.75
C LEU A 210 -23.36 -10.04 -12.29
N PRO A 211 -24.03 -11.15 -11.87
CA PRO A 211 -24.36 -11.36 -10.46
C PRO A 211 -23.09 -11.65 -9.64
N PHE A 212 -22.98 -11.03 -8.47
CA PHE A 212 -21.97 -11.35 -7.47
C PHE A 212 -22.64 -11.93 -6.23
N SER A 213 -22.26 -13.12 -5.83
CA SER A 213 -22.68 -13.77 -4.58
C SER A 213 -21.41 -14.13 -3.78
N PRO A 214 -21.30 -13.75 -2.51
CA PRO A 214 -20.17 -14.17 -1.67
C PRO A 214 -20.01 -15.69 -1.62
N GLU A 215 -21.12 -16.45 -1.65
CA GLU A 215 -21.14 -17.91 -1.58
C GLU A 215 -20.50 -18.56 -2.83
N ASP A 216 -20.70 -17.95 -4.00
CA ASP A 216 -20.24 -18.50 -5.28
C ASP A 216 -18.92 -17.87 -5.76
N ASN A 217 -18.67 -16.59 -5.40
CA ASN A 217 -17.59 -15.81 -5.99
C ASN A 217 -16.44 -15.46 -5.02
N LEU A 218 -16.55 -15.81 -3.73
CA LEU A 218 -15.55 -15.43 -2.73
C LEU A 218 -15.16 -16.60 -1.82
N LEU A 219 -13.86 -16.82 -1.70
CA LEU A 219 -13.27 -17.61 -0.61
C LEU A 219 -12.43 -16.67 0.26
N THR A 220 -12.69 -16.67 1.55
CA THR A 220 -11.91 -15.91 2.53
C THR A 220 -10.80 -16.78 3.11
N LEU A 221 -9.64 -16.15 3.30
CA LEU A 221 -8.44 -16.75 3.89
C LEU A 221 -8.14 -16.09 5.22
N ASP A 222 -7.59 -16.86 6.16
CA ASP A 222 -7.12 -16.33 7.43
C ASP A 222 -5.78 -15.59 7.26
N ASN A 223 -4.94 -16.04 6.32
CA ASN A 223 -3.60 -15.51 6.10
C ASN A 223 -3.26 -15.30 4.62
N PHE A 224 -2.25 -14.46 4.36
CA PHE A 224 -1.67 -14.26 3.02
C PHE A 224 -0.65 -15.35 2.65
N SER A 225 -0.78 -16.58 3.15
CA SER A 225 0.19 -17.64 2.92
C SER A 225 -0.21 -18.55 1.76
N THR A 226 0.81 -19.08 1.07
CA THR A 226 0.65 -20.11 0.04
C THR A 226 -0.05 -21.35 0.58
N THR A 227 0.28 -21.77 1.81
CA THR A 227 -0.28 -22.98 2.43
C THR A 227 -1.78 -22.84 2.72
N ASP A 228 -2.21 -21.71 3.29
CA ASP A 228 -3.62 -21.46 3.58
C ASP A 228 -4.45 -21.39 2.28
N ALA A 229 -3.94 -20.70 1.27
CA ALA A 229 -4.58 -20.63 -0.05
C ALA A 229 -4.69 -22.00 -0.72
N GLU A 230 -3.63 -22.82 -0.64
CA GLU A 230 -3.62 -24.17 -1.20
C GLU A 230 -4.66 -25.07 -0.51
N GLN A 231 -4.70 -25.07 0.83
CA GLN A 231 -5.64 -25.88 1.61
C GLN A 231 -7.09 -25.46 1.34
N THR A 232 -7.36 -24.15 1.35
CA THR A 232 -8.70 -23.60 1.11
C THR A 232 -9.17 -23.93 -0.31
N MET A 233 -8.30 -23.78 -1.30
CA MET A 233 -8.63 -24.10 -2.69
C MET A 233 -8.84 -25.62 -2.89
N ALA A 234 -8.02 -26.47 -2.27
CA ALA A 234 -8.18 -27.92 -2.33
C ALA A 234 -9.53 -28.37 -1.71
N ALA A 235 -9.90 -27.81 -0.56
CA ALA A 235 -11.19 -28.06 0.09
C ALA A 235 -12.38 -27.59 -0.78
N PHE A 236 -12.24 -26.45 -1.47
CA PHE A 236 -13.24 -25.98 -2.43
C PHE A 236 -13.39 -26.97 -3.59
N LEU A 237 -12.30 -27.38 -4.24
CA LEU A 237 -12.31 -28.30 -5.38
C LEU A 237 -12.92 -29.65 -5.05
N ALA A 238 -12.69 -30.17 -3.82
CA ALA A 238 -13.24 -31.44 -3.36
C ALA A 238 -14.78 -31.47 -3.29
N ARG A 239 -15.40 -30.31 -3.02
CA ARG A 239 -16.86 -30.17 -2.88
C ARG A 239 -17.55 -29.56 -4.11
N CYS A 240 -16.80 -28.90 -5.00
CA CYS A 240 -17.35 -28.21 -6.16
C CYS A 240 -17.56 -29.18 -7.33
N PRO A 241 -18.81 -29.36 -7.83
CA PRO A 241 -19.09 -30.16 -9.01
C PRO A 241 -18.31 -29.62 -10.22
N GLN A 242 -17.93 -30.54 -11.12
CA GLN A 242 -17.06 -30.20 -12.25
C GLN A 242 -17.71 -29.16 -13.18
N ASP A 243 -19.00 -29.22 -13.40
CA ASP A 243 -19.79 -28.30 -14.23
C ASP A 243 -19.99 -26.91 -13.60
N LYS A 244 -19.74 -26.77 -12.29
CA LYS A 244 -19.81 -25.49 -11.54
C LYS A 244 -18.45 -24.87 -11.25
N ARG A 245 -17.36 -25.50 -11.68
CA ARG A 245 -16.04 -24.96 -11.43
C ARG A 245 -15.84 -23.60 -12.06
N PRO A 246 -15.13 -22.67 -11.38
CA PRO A 246 -14.82 -21.36 -11.94
C PRO A 246 -13.90 -21.50 -13.17
N THR A 247 -14.10 -20.63 -14.15
CA THR A 247 -13.24 -20.59 -15.35
C THR A 247 -11.97 -19.77 -15.11
N ALA A 248 -12.00 -18.87 -14.12
CA ALA A 248 -10.86 -18.09 -13.66
C ALA A 248 -10.88 -17.91 -12.15
N ILE A 249 -9.70 -17.74 -11.57
CA ILE A 249 -9.48 -17.42 -10.17
C ILE A 249 -8.72 -16.11 -10.08
N LEU A 250 -9.25 -15.17 -9.28
CA LEU A 250 -8.62 -13.90 -8.95
C LEU A 250 -8.07 -13.98 -7.53
N ALA A 251 -6.76 -14.04 -7.39
CA ALA A 251 -6.07 -14.12 -6.11
C ALA A 251 -5.71 -12.73 -5.58
N GLY A 252 -5.94 -12.51 -4.29
CA GLY A 252 -5.68 -11.25 -3.59
C GLY A 252 -4.21 -10.85 -3.49
N GLY A 253 -3.29 -11.74 -3.86
CA GLY A 253 -1.86 -11.52 -3.89
C GLY A 253 -1.11 -12.72 -4.47
N ASP A 254 0.17 -12.55 -4.77
CA ASP A 254 0.95 -13.56 -5.50
C ASP A 254 1.16 -14.85 -4.69
N PHE A 255 1.37 -14.77 -3.38
CA PHE A 255 1.47 -15.97 -2.54
C PHE A 255 0.17 -16.78 -2.51
N ILE A 256 -0.98 -16.08 -2.53
CA ILE A 256 -2.30 -16.71 -2.65
C ILE A 256 -2.41 -17.39 -4.03
N ALA A 257 -2.01 -16.71 -5.10
CA ALA A 257 -2.05 -17.26 -6.45
C ALA A 257 -1.17 -18.52 -6.60
N VAL A 258 0.02 -18.53 -6.00
CA VAL A 258 0.90 -19.73 -5.96
C VAL A 258 0.19 -20.89 -5.25
N GLY A 259 -0.45 -20.66 -4.11
CA GLY A 259 -1.22 -21.69 -3.40
C GLY A 259 -2.38 -22.24 -4.24
N VAL A 260 -3.09 -21.36 -4.94
CA VAL A 260 -4.14 -21.74 -5.89
C VAL A 260 -3.59 -22.63 -7.00
N VAL A 261 -2.49 -22.25 -7.64
CA VAL A 261 -1.86 -23.03 -8.72
C VAL A 261 -1.42 -24.40 -8.21
N ASN A 262 -0.85 -24.49 -7.01
CA ASN A 262 -0.49 -25.76 -6.38
C ASN A 262 -1.70 -26.68 -6.20
N ALA A 263 -2.80 -26.15 -5.66
CA ALA A 263 -4.02 -26.91 -5.46
C ALA A 263 -4.62 -27.40 -6.79
N LEU A 264 -4.67 -26.55 -7.81
CA LEU A 264 -5.14 -26.91 -9.16
C LEU A 264 -4.27 -28.02 -9.76
N THR A 265 -2.95 -27.89 -9.70
CA THR A 265 -1.99 -28.88 -10.22
C THR A 265 -2.16 -30.24 -9.53
N LYS A 266 -2.29 -30.26 -8.19
CA LYS A 266 -2.56 -31.48 -7.41
C LYS A 266 -3.89 -32.13 -7.76
N ALA A 267 -4.88 -31.33 -8.16
CA ALA A 267 -6.18 -31.81 -8.64
C ALA A 267 -6.18 -32.23 -10.14
N GLY A 268 -5.03 -32.19 -10.81
CA GLY A 268 -4.88 -32.54 -12.24
C GLY A 268 -5.42 -31.47 -13.18
N LEU A 269 -5.62 -30.23 -12.72
CA LEU A 269 -6.12 -29.09 -13.50
C LEU A 269 -4.95 -28.23 -13.97
N ARG A 270 -4.92 -27.88 -15.23
CA ARG A 270 -3.85 -27.10 -15.86
C ARG A 270 -4.18 -25.61 -15.89
N VAL A 271 -3.18 -24.79 -15.59
CA VAL A 271 -3.27 -23.33 -15.71
C VAL A 271 -2.50 -22.91 -16.97
N PRO A 272 -3.12 -22.18 -17.91
CA PRO A 272 -4.49 -21.64 -17.92
C PRO A 272 -5.52 -22.56 -18.63
N GLN A 273 -5.14 -23.78 -19.10
CA GLN A 273 -5.95 -24.56 -20.04
C GLN A 273 -7.29 -24.97 -19.45
N ASP A 274 -7.33 -25.34 -18.18
CA ASP A 274 -8.56 -25.75 -17.50
C ASP A 274 -9.14 -24.60 -16.66
N VAL A 275 -8.27 -23.86 -15.93
CA VAL A 275 -8.65 -22.69 -15.10
C VAL A 275 -7.60 -21.60 -15.25
N SER A 276 -8.01 -20.38 -15.54
CA SER A 276 -7.13 -19.20 -15.53
C SER A 276 -6.86 -18.72 -14.11
N VAL A 277 -5.66 -18.20 -13.84
CA VAL A 277 -5.30 -17.61 -12.53
C VAL A 277 -4.69 -16.23 -12.73
N MET A 278 -5.19 -15.23 -12.00
CA MET A 278 -4.69 -13.86 -11.99
C MET A 278 -4.39 -13.41 -10.57
N SER A 279 -3.39 -12.57 -10.39
CA SER A 279 -2.96 -12.03 -9.09
C SER A 279 -3.04 -10.50 -9.03
N MET A 280 -2.94 -9.93 -7.83
CA MET A 280 -3.00 -8.49 -7.56
C MET A 280 -1.86 -8.04 -6.64
N ASP A 281 -0.59 -8.27 -6.95
CA ASP A 281 0.56 -7.67 -6.24
C ASP A 281 1.80 -7.53 -7.15
N GLY A 282 2.06 -8.52 -8.01
CA GLY A 282 3.12 -8.46 -9.01
C GLY A 282 4.55 -8.56 -8.44
N PHE A 283 4.80 -9.55 -7.59
CA PHE A 283 6.15 -9.82 -7.09
C PHE A 283 7.09 -10.46 -8.10
N ASN A 284 6.56 -10.83 -9.28
CA ASN A 284 7.30 -11.62 -10.26
C ASN A 284 7.87 -12.91 -9.65
N LEU A 285 7.01 -13.66 -8.96
CA LEU A 285 7.34 -14.96 -8.37
C LEU A 285 7.57 -16.06 -9.44
N SER A 286 7.64 -15.70 -10.73
CA SER A 286 8.00 -16.64 -11.82
C SER A 286 9.35 -17.33 -11.59
N ALA A 287 10.23 -16.75 -10.80
CA ALA A 287 11.43 -17.41 -10.30
C ALA A 287 11.16 -18.55 -9.30
N ILE A 288 9.93 -18.62 -8.75
CA ILE A 288 9.51 -19.57 -7.70
C ILE A 288 8.49 -20.56 -8.25
N HIS A 289 7.81 -20.25 -9.36
CA HIS A 289 6.75 -21.07 -9.94
C HIS A 289 6.88 -21.21 -11.47
N ASP A 290 6.58 -22.40 -12.01
CA ASP A 290 6.69 -22.73 -13.44
C ASP A 290 5.67 -21.96 -14.33
N VAL A 291 4.63 -21.38 -13.75
CA VAL A 291 3.60 -20.63 -14.47
C VAL A 291 3.76 -19.13 -14.21
N PRO A 292 4.22 -18.34 -15.20
CA PRO A 292 4.25 -16.89 -15.08
C PRO A 292 2.82 -16.33 -14.91
N LEU A 293 2.58 -15.60 -13.81
CA LEU A 293 1.26 -15.09 -13.45
C LEU A 293 0.96 -13.75 -14.12
N THR A 294 -0.17 -13.67 -14.80
CA THR A 294 -0.80 -12.37 -15.13
C THR A 294 -1.21 -11.69 -13.85
N SER A 295 -0.81 -10.44 -13.65
CA SER A 295 -1.07 -9.73 -12.42
C SER A 295 -1.13 -8.21 -12.58
N VAL A 296 -1.79 -7.53 -11.65
CA VAL A 296 -1.68 -6.07 -11.49
C VAL A 296 -0.54 -5.78 -10.52
N HIS A 297 0.55 -5.21 -11.04
CA HIS A 297 1.73 -4.87 -10.26
C HIS A 297 1.51 -3.60 -9.44
N VAL A 298 1.74 -3.69 -8.14
CA VAL A 298 1.70 -2.58 -7.20
C VAL A 298 3.08 -1.92 -7.14
N PRO A 299 3.20 -0.57 -7.27
CA PRO A 299 4.47 0.14 -7.25
C PRO A 299 5.02 0.31 -5.82
N ARG A 300 5.49 -0.77 -5.22
CA ARG A 300 5.94 -0.84 -3.79
C ARG A 300 7.06 0.13 -3.47
N GLU A 301 8.03 0.24 -4.37
CA GLU A 301 9.17 1.12 -4.22
C GLU A 301 8.72 2.58 -4.20
N ALA A 302 7.75 2.95 -5.02
CA ALA A 302 7.19 4.30 -5.04
C ALA A 302 6.40 4.63 -3.76
N LEU A 303 5.83 3.63 -3.04
CA LEU A 303 5.13 3.89 -1.78
C LEU A 303 6.04 4.55 -0.74
N GLY A 304 7.27 4.07 -0.60
CA GLY A 304 8.23 4.65 0.35
C GLY A 304 8.74 6.02 -0.08
N GLU A 305 9.06 6.20 -1.35
CA GLU A 305 9.49 7.49 -1.89
C GLU A 305 8.41 8.57 -1.72
N GLU A 306 7.17 8.25 -2.11
CA GLU A 306 6.06 9.19 -1.99
C GLU A 306 5.67 9.48 -0.54
N ALA A 307 5.85 8.51 0.37
CA ALA A 307 5.67 8.76 1.80
C ALA A 307 6.67 9.78 2.35
N ILE A 308 7.93 9.71 1.92
CA ILE A 308 8.97 10.70 2.31
C ILE A 308 8.67 12.07 1.68
N ARG A 309 8.22 12.12 0.41
CA ARG A 309 7.77 13.39 -0.22
C ARG A 309 6.57 14.00 0.51
N LEU A 310 5.60 13.17 0.89
CA LEU A 310 4.43 13.61 1.65
C LEU A 310 4.83 14.09 3.04
N LEU A 311 5.74 13.40 3.73
CA LEU A 311 6.29 13.84 5.00
C LEU A 311 6.98 15.20 4.86
N GLN A 312 7.83 15.38 3.85
CA GLN A 312 8.48 16.65 3.55
C GLN A 312 7.47 17.78 3.31
N TYR A 313 6.42 17.49 2.52
CA TYR A 313 5.35 18.45 2.28
C TYR A 313 4.65 18.86 3.57
N ARG A 314 4.35 17.92 4.47
CA ARG A 314 3.72 18.17 5.76
C ARG A 314 4.61 18.95 6.73
N LEU A 315 5.91 18.68 6.73
CA LEU A 315 6.89 19.45 7.52
C LEU A 315 6.96 20.92 7.10
N ILE A 316 6.86 21.17 5.78
CA ILE A 316 6.90 22.52 5.20
C ILE A 316 5.56 23.25 5.39
N ARG A 317 4.44 22.53 5.25
CA ARG A 317 3.08 23.07 5.27
C ARG A 317 2.19 22.29 6.25
N PRO A 318 2.38 22.44 7.56
CA PRO A 318 1.64 21.69 8.57
C PRO A 318 0.12 21.93 8.49
N GLU A 319 -0.31 23.13 8.10
CA GLU A 319 -1.72 23.54 7.98
C GLU A 319 -2.37 23.15 6.62
N ALA A 320 -1.61 22.51 5.73
CA ALA A 320 -2.20 22.08 4.45
C ALA A 320 -3.29 21.03 4.68
N PRO A 321 -4.33 20.96 3.82
CA PRO A 321 -5.34 19.93 3.92
C PRO A 321 -4.74 18.52 3.96
N VAL A 322 -5.34 17.66 4.79
CA VAL A 322 -4.96 16.24 4.85
C VAL A 322 -5.50 15.53 3.60
N GLY A 323 -4.68 14.71 2.98
CA GLY A 323 -5.06 13.95 1.80
C GLY A 323 -4.31 12.63 1.70
N ASN A 324 -4.86 11.74 0.88
CA ASN A 324 -4.23 10.46 0.56
C ASN A 324 -3.76 10.46 -0.89
N LEU A 325 -2.54 9.98 -1.12
CA LEU A 325 -2.01 9.69 -2.44
C LEU A 325 -2.24 8.21 -2.75
N LEU A 326 -3.03 7.94 -3.79
CA LEU A 326 -3.27 6.58 -4.26
C LEU A 326 -2.45 6.31 -5.51
N LEU A 327 -1.63 5.26 -5.46
CA LEU A 327 -0.78 4.85 -6.57
C LEU A 327 -1.47 3.76 -7.39
N ASN A 328 -1.56 3.98 -8.69
CA ASN A 328 -2.17 3.01 -9.60
C ASN A 328 -1.27 1.77 -9.78
N GLY A 329 -1.91 0.62 -10.00
CA GLY A 329 -1.22 -0.59 -10.44
C GLY A 329 -1.01 -0.61 -11.96
N THR A 330 -0.14 -1.50 -12.42
CA THR A 330 0.13 -1.75 -13.85
C THR A 330 -0.17 -3.20 -14.18
N LEU A 331 -1.00 -3.46 -15.19
CA LEU A 331 -1.25 -4.81 -15.68
C LEU A 331 -0.02 -5.37 -16.39
N VAL A 332 0.42 -6.54 -15.95
CA VAL A 332 1.46 -7.34 -16.63
C VAL A 332 0.85 -8.67 -17.05
N VAL A 333 0.72 -8.85 -18.33
CA VAL A 333 0.09 -10.04 -18.93
C VAL A 333 1.13 -11.12 -19.15
N HIS A 334 0.84 -12.31 -18.62
CA HIS A 334 1.60 -13.52 -18.81
C HIS A 334 0.70 -14.68 -19.27
N GLN A 335 1.16 -15.91 -19.10
CA GLN A 335 0.52 -17.10 -19.65
C GLN A 335 -0.56 -17.71 -18.75
N SER A 336 -0.79 -17.19 -17.55
CA SER A 336 -1.73 -17.79 -16.58
C SER A 336 -3.20 -17.47 -16.81
N VAL A 337 -3.51 -16.58 -17.75
CA VAL A 337 -4.87 -16.23 -18.16
C VAL A 337 -5.03 -16.50 -19.66
N ARG A 338 -6.03 -17.31 -20.02
CA ARG A 338 -6.40 -17.55 -21.43
C ARG A 338 -7.66 -16.77 -21.80
N ARG A 339 -7.79 -16.43 -23.06
CA ARG A 339 -9.05 -15.89 -23.59
C ARG A 339 -10.03 -17.04 -23.84
N LEU A 340 -11.24 -16.93 -23.29
CA LEU A 340 -12.34 -17.81 -23.65
C LEU A 340 -12.97 -17.32 -24.95
N ARG A 341 -13.23 -18.24 -25.90
CA ARG A 341 -14.01 -17.90 -27.09
C ARG A 341 -15.44 -17.63 -26.65
N ALA A 342 -16.04 -16.52 -27.08
CA ALA A 342 -17.46 -16.28 -26.91
C ALA A 342 -18.22 -17.51 -27.43
N SER A 343 -19.05 -18.13 -26.60
CA SER A 343 -20.03 -19.11 -27.07
C SER A 343 -20.91 -18.36 -28.07
N LYS A 344 -21.02 -18.88 -29.31
CA LYS A 344 -21.96 -18.34 -30.29
C LYS A 344 -23.39 -18.58 -29.80
N SER A 345 -23.94 -17.64 -29.04
CA SER A 345 -25.37 -17.55 -28.75
C SER A 345 -25.74 -16.20 -28.17
N VAL A 346 -25.64 -15.14 -28.95
CA VAL A 346 -26.58 -14.01 -28.85
C VAL A 346 -26.94 -13.71 -30.29
N VAL A 347 -28.14 -14.13 -30.67
CA VAL A 347 -28.81 -13.69 -31.88
C VAL A 347 -28.93 -12.18 -31.78
N PRO A 348 -28.46 -11.38 -32.76
CA PRO A 348 -28.79 -9.97 -32.75
C PRO A 348 -30.31 -9.87 -32.93
N VAL A 349 -31.00 -9.27 -31.98
CA VAL A 349 -32.35 -8.76 -32.21
C VAL A 349 -32.22 -7.71 -33.30
N GLN A 350 -32.59 -8.06 -34.52
CA GLN A 350 -32.87 -7.10 -35.57
C GLN A 350 -34.12 -6.33 -35.13
N ASP A 351 -33.93 -5.15 -34.58
CA ASP A 351 -34.99 -4.17 -34.43
C ASP A 351 -35.11 -3.40 -35.77
N GLU A 352 -35.73 -4.08 -36.74
CA GLU A 352 -36.31 -3.41 -37.94
C GLU A 352 -37.71 -2.95 -37.56
N SER A 353 -37.87 -1.76 -37.00
CA SER A 353 -39.08 -0.96 -37.13
C SER A 353 -39.00 0.33 -36.29
N LEU A 354 -38.44 1.33 -36.83
CA LEU A 354 -38.76 2.72 -36.46
C LEU A 354 -38.22 3.69 -37.56
N TYR A 355 -38.77 3.58 -38.78
CA TYR A 355 -38.88 4.69 -39.77
C TYR A 355 -40.01 4.33 -40.73
N ASP A 356 -41.22 4.74 -40.40
CA ASP A 356 -42.27 5.20 -41.27
C ASP A 356 -42.96 6.41 -40.60
#